data_94f0a76b8807abdfd3f4b08a194f9376
#
_entry.id   94f0a76b8807abdfd3f4b08a194f9376
#
_cell.length_a   1.000
_cell.length_b   1.000
_cell.length_c   1.000
_cell.angle_alpha   90.00
_cell.angle_beta   90.00
_cell.angle_gamma   90.00
#
_symmetry.space_group_name_H-M   'P 1'
#
loop_
_entity.id
_entity.type
_entity.pdbx_description
1 polymer ?
#
loop_
_entity_poly.entity_id
_entity_poly.type
_entity_poly.pdbx_seq_one_letter_code
_entity_poly.pdbx_strand_id
1 'polypeptide(L)'
;MNTYFQLWMTSTDKILADLSQRFINRKVFKSITFSQDDQDQLEIMRNFVEEIGFDPNYYTAIHKNFDLPYDIYRPESENPRTQIEIVQKNGELAELSSLSPIVQSLAGSRHGDNRFYFPKEMLKQNSIFTSIIQQFSHLIENDHFTPDKK
;
A
#
# COMPACT_ATOMS: atom_id res chain seq x y z
N MET A 1 -11.91 -18.79 -15.73
CA MET A 1 -10.54 -18.77 -15.14
C MET A 1 -9.57 -18.40 -16.23
N ASN A 2 -8.61 -17.52 -15.96
CA ASN A 2 -7.76 -17.00 -17.02
C ASN A 2 -6.73 -18.07 -17.46
N THR A 3 -6.86 -18.57 -18.66
CA THR A 3 -6.01 -19.62 -19.24
C THR A 3 -4.51 -19.26 -19.21
N TYR A 4 -4.19 -17.97 -19.33
CA TYR A 4 -2.79 -17.51 -19.29
C TYR A 4 -2.13 -17.77 -17.94
N PHE A 5 -2.81 -17.56 -16.83
CA PHE A 5 -2.24 -17.86 -15.50
C PHE A 5 -1.92 -19.35 -15.33
N GLN A 6 -2.76 -20.23 -15.90
CA GLN A 6 -2.49 -21.67 -15.85
C GLN A 6 -1.23 -22.05 -16.65
N LEU A 7 -1.03 -21.44 -17.81
CA LEU A 7 0.18 -21.63 -18.60
C LEU A 7 1.42 -21.08 -17.87
N TRP A 8 1.31 -19.92 -17.25
CA TRP A 8 2.41 -19.31 -16.52
C TRP A 8 2.83 -20.10 -15.27
N MET A 9 1.91 -20.82 -14.61
CA MET A 9 2.23 -21.71 -13.50
C MET A 9 3.22 -22.83 -13.85
N THR A 10 3.34 -23.16 -15.13
CA THR A 10 4.25 -24.18 -15.67
C THR A 10 5.40 -23.57 -16.48
N SER A 11 5.61 -22.26 -16.36
CA SER A 11 6.69 -21.55 -17.05
C SER A 11 8.08 -22.05 -16.61
N THR A 12 9.04 -22.01 -17.53
CA THR A 12 10.47 -22.22 -17.22
C THR A 12 11.05 -21.07 -16.38
N ASP A 13 10.46 -19.89 -16.44
CA ASP A 13 10.75 -18.78 -15.55
C ASP A 13 10.15 -19.08 -14.17
N LYS A 14 11.03 -19.34 -13.21
CA LYS A 14 10.64 -19.73 -11.85
C LYS A 14 9.88 -18.63 -11.10
N ILE A 15 10.22 -17.37 -11.36
CA ILE A 15 9.56 -16.22 -10.72
C ILE A 15 8.13 -16.10 -11.25
N LEU A 16 7.98 -16.13 -12.58
CA LEU A 16 6.66 -16.06 -13.20
C LEU A 16 5.78 -17.25 -12.77
N ALA A 17 6.34 -18.45 -12.70
CA ALA A 17 5.63 -19.64 -12.27
C ALA A 17 5.16 -19.53 -10.81
N ASP A 18 6.05 -19.13 -9.89
CA ASP A 18 5.72 -18.99 -8.47
C ASP A 18 4.69 -17.87 -8.24
N LEU A 19 4.87 -16.70 -8.84
CA LEU A 19 3.92 -15.59 -8.68
C LEU A 19 2.52 -15.95 -9.24
N SER A 20 2.47 -16.66 -10.36
CA SER A 20 1.21 -17.15 -10.94
C SER A 20 0.53 -18.18 -10.04
N GLN A 21 1.31 -19.10 -9.45
CA GLN A 21 0.80 -20.06 -8.47
C GLN A 21 0.29 -19.36 -7.20
N ARG A 22 1.02 -18.36 -6.70
CA ARG A 22 0.59 -17.56 -5.54
C ARG A 22 -0.72 -16.87 -5.81
N PHE A 23 -0.87 -16.26 -6.99
CA PHE A 23 -2.08 -15.57 -7.39
C PHE A 23 -3.29 -16.51 -7.44
N ILE A 24 -3.17 -17.63 -8.14
CA ILE A 24 -4.24 -18.62 -8.29
C ILE A 24 -4.62 -19.27 -6.95
N ASN A 25 -3.62 -19.60 -6.13
CA ASN A 25 -3.82 -20.26 -4.83
C ASN A 25 -4.10 -19.25 -3.69
N ARG A 26 -4.27 -17.97 -4.00
CA ARG A 26 -4.51 -16.89 -3.02
C ARG A 26 -3.45 -16.82 -1.92
N LYS A 27 -2.22 -17.18 -2.23
CA LYS A 27 -1.06 -16.98 -1.35
C LYS A 27 -0.56 -15.55 -1.48
N VAL A 28 -1.38 -14.61 -1.02
CA VAL A 28 -1.13 -13.17 -1.14
C VAL A 28 0.07 -12.75 -0.27
N PHE A 29 0.72 -11.69 -0.68
CA PHE A 29 1.75 -11.02 0.11
C PHE A 29 1.13 -10.39 1.36
N LYS A 30 1.93 -10.24 2.39
CA LYS A 30 1.61 -9.44 3.56
C LYS A 30 1.97 -7.98 3.29
N SER A 31 1.34 -7.07 4.02
CA SER A 31 1.68 -5.66 3.97
C SER A 31 1.79 -5.08 5.37
N ILE A 32 2.62 -4.08 5.51
CA ILE A 32 2.71 -3.21 6.69
C ILE A 32 2.60 -1.76 6.26
N THR A 33 2.03 -0.94 7.11
CA THR A 33 2.06 0.51 6.97
C THR A 33 3.41 1.04 7.46
N PHE A 34 3.92 2.09 6.82
CA PHE A 34 5.17 2.73 7.20
C PHE A 34 5.11 4.24 7.05
N SER A 35 5.92 4.95 7.83
CA SER A 35 6.13 6.39 7.74
C SER A 35 7.31 6.75 6.85
N GLN A 36 7.51 8.04 6.61
CA GLN A 36 8.64 8.51 5.83
C GLN A 36 9.99 8.27 6.54
N ASP A 37 9.98 8.19 7.86
CA ASP A 37 11.16 7.96 8.71
C ASP A 37 11.61 6.47 8.69
N ASP A 38 10.75 5.57 8.21
CA ASP A 38 11.01 4.13 8.20
C ASP A 38 11.68 3.63 6.91
N GLN A 39 12.16 4.52 6.04
CA GLN A 39 12.72 4.15 4.71
C GLN A 39 13.94 3.23 4.80
N ASP A 40 14.86 3.54 5.73
CA ASP A 40 16.08 2.72 5.93
C ASP A 40 15.71 1.29 6.36
N GLN A 41 14.65 1.17 7.14
CA GLN A 41 14.13 -0.10 7.61
C GLN A 41 13.53 -0.93 6.47
N LEU A 42 12.86 -0.30 5.52
CA LEU A 42 12.33 -1.00 4.35
C LEU A 42 13.45 -1.58 3.47
N GLU A 43 14.59 -0.89 3.37
CA GLU A 43 15.75 -1.40 2.65
C GLU A 43 16.33 -2.64 3.33
N ILE A 44 16.44 -2.63 4.66
CA ILE A 44 16.85 -3.81 5.44
C ILE A 44 15.87 -4.97 5.19
N MET A 45 14.58 -4.72 5.17
CA MET A 45 13.58 -5.76 4.86
C MET A 45 13.73 -6.31 3.44
N ARG A 46 14.04 -5.47 2.46
CA ARG A 46 14.30 -5.92 1.08
C ARG A 46 15.53 -6.82 0.99
N ASN A 47 16.62 -6.43 1.64
CA ASN A 47 17.83 -7.24 1.70
C ASN A 47 17.56 -8.60 2.35
N PHE A 48 16.74 -8.62 3.39
CA PHE A 48 16.34 -9.88 4.03
C PHE A 48 15.50 -10.78 3.11
N VAL A 49 14.64 -10.21 2.25
CA VAL A 49 13.91 -10.98 1.22
C VAL A 49 14.88 -11.67 0.27
N GLU A 50 15.99 -11.01 -0.08
CA GLU A 50 17.05 -11.59 -0.91
C GLU A 50 17.80 -12.73 -0.18
N GLU A 51 18.13 -12.55 1.09
CA GLU A 51 18.81 -13.58 1.91
C GLU A 51 18.00 -14.87 2.02
N ILE A 52 16.68 -14.80 2.04
CA ILE A 52 15.80 -15.99 2.06
C ILE A 52 15.55 -16.57 0.66
N GLY A 53 16.21 -16.04 -0.38
CA GLY A 53 16.22 -16.59 -1.73
C GLY A 53 15.14 -16.06 -2.66
N PHE A 54 14.50 -14.95 -2.33
CA PHE A 54 13.57 -14.25 -3.23
C PHE A 54 14.21 -13.00 -3.85
N ASP A 55 13.91 -12.73 -5.11
CA ASP A 55 14.32 -11.47 -5.74
C ASP A 55 13.43 -10.32 -5.24
N PRO A 56 13.99 -9.34 -4.50
CA PRO A 56 13.19 -8.25 -3.92
C PRO A 56 12.50 -7.37 -4.97
N ASN A 57 12.95 -7.35 -6.22
CA ASN A 57 12.30 -6.58 -7.28
C ASN A 57 10.95 -7.17 -7.70
N TYR A 58 10.76 -8.47 -7.52
CA TYR A 58 9.52 -9.16 -7.85
C TYR A 58 8.69 -9.53 -6.62
N TYR A 59 9.33 -9.66 -5.45
CA TYR A 59 8.69 -10.13 -4.23
C TYR A 59 8.47 -9.04 -3.19
N THR A 60 8.85 -7.80 -3.47
CA THR A 60 8.49 -6.64 -2.65
C THR A 60 7.85 -5.54 -3.50
N ALA A 61 6.96 -4.77 -2.88
CA ALA A 61 6.40 -3.58 -3.50
C ALA A 61 6.18 -2.49 -2.44
N ILE A 62 6.40 -1.25 -2.84
CA ILE A 62 6.07 -0.08 -2.05
C ILE A 62 4.92 0.63 -2.75
N HIS A 63 3.82 0.79 -2.05
CA HIS A 63 2.71 1.59 -2.49
C HIS A 63 2.68 2.87 -1.66
N LYS A 64 2.87 4.00 -2.32
CA LYS A 64 2.74 5.33 -1.74
C LYS A 64 1.45 5.92 -2.28
N ASN A 65 0.38 5.77 -1.55
CA ASN A 65 -0.90 6.35 -1.91
C ASN A 65 -1.11 7.63 -1.10
N PHE A 66 -1.13 8.76 -1.79
CA PHE A 66 -1.62 10.00 -1.25
C PHE A 66 -3.02 10.20 -1.83
N ASP A 67 -4.00 9.69 -1.14
CA ASP A 67 -5.39 9.99 -1.48
C ASP A 67 -5.74 11.33 -0.82
N LEU A 68 -6.12 12.27 -1.64
CA LEU A 68 -6.75 13.50 -1.18
C LEU A 68 -8.24 13.21 -1.12
N PRO A 69 -8.84 13.02 0.05
CA PRO A 69 -10.26 12.66 0.16
C PRO A 69 -11.17 13.75 -0.44
N TYR A 70 -10.66 14.95 -0.58
CA TYR A 70 -11.28 16.04 -1.29
C TYR A 70 -10.21 16.98 -1.84
N ASP A 71 -10.16 17.10 -3.16
CA ASP A 71 -9.27 18.07 -3.82
C ASP A 71 -9.91 19.45 -3.78
N ILE A 72 -9.37 20.29 -2.91
CA ILE A 72 -9.89 21.67 -2.74
C ILE A 72 -9.53 22.50 -3.97
N TYR A 73 -10.48 23.30 -4.37
CA TYR A 73 -10.26 24.41 -5.28
C TYR A 73 -9.06 25.26 -4.87
N ARG A 74 -8.06 25.23 -5.71
CA ARG A 74 -6.98 26.23 -5.69
C ARG A 74 -7.18 27.13 -6.89
N PRO A 75 -7.45 28.45 -6.70
CA PRO A 75 -7.67 29.38 -7.80
C PRO A 75 -6.56 29.42 -8.85
N GLU A 76 -5.36 28.94 -8.45
CA GLU A 76 -4.15 28.93 -9.28
C GLU A 76 -3.90 27.58 -9.98
N SER A 77 -4.75 26.56 -9.78
CA SER A 77 -4.55 25.27 -10.41
C SER A 77 -5.09 25.26 -11.84
N GLU A 78 -4.29 24.81 -12.79
CA GLU A 78 -4.64 24.71 -14.22
C GLU A 78 -5.73 23.66 -14.52
N ASN A 79 -6.27 22.96 -13.51
CA ASN A 79 -7.24 21.88 -13.69
C ASN A 79 -8.54 22.13 -12.90
N PRO A 80 -9.49 22.88 -13.46
CA PRO A 80 -10.76 23.22 -12.78
C PRO A 80 -11.78 22.07 -12.69
N ARG A 81 -11.44 20.85 -13.12
CA ARG A 81 -12.40 19.74 -13.30
C ARG A 81 -12.79 18.98 -12.02
N THR A 82 -12.17 19.30 -10.88
CA THR A 82 -12.43 18.58 -9.61
C THR A 82 -13.34 19.35 -8.65
N GLN A 83 -13.86 20.50 -9.07
CA GLN A 83 -14.73 21.33 -8.21
C GLN A 83 -16.17 20.82 -8.24
N ILE A 84 -16.76 20.70 -7.06
CA ILE A 84 -18.19 20.46 -6.94
C ILE A 84 -18.87 21.79 -6.65
N GLU A 85 -19.48 22.34 -7.67
CA GLU A 85 -20.27 23.58 -7.55
C GLU A 85 -21.72 23.27 -7.20
N ILE A 86 -22.24 23.98 -6.20
CA ILE A 86 -23.63 23.86 -5.75
C ILE A 86 -24.36 25.14 -6.05
N VAL A 87 -25.50 25.01 -6.71
CA VAL A 87 -26.43 26.14 -6.93
C VAL A 87 -27.15 26.44 -5.62
N GLN A 88 -26.94 27.60 -5.05
CA GLN A 88 -27.66 28.09 -3.87
C GLN A 88 -29.09 28.53 -4.20
N LYS A 89 -29.91 28.71 -3.16
CA LYS A 89 -31.32 29.13 -3.32
C LYS A 89 -31.46 30.52 -4.00
N ASN A 90 -30.43 31.35 -3.93
CA ASN A 90 -30.36 32.65 -4.59
C ASN A 90 -29.92 32.56 -6.06
N GLY A 91 -29.62 31.36 -6.57
CA GLY A 91 -29.13 31.12 -7.93
C GLY A 91 -27.60 31.25 -8.09
N GLU A 92 -26.86 31.59 -7.04
CA GLU A 92 -25.41 31.71 -7.12
C GLU A 92 -24.75 30.32 -7.00
N LEU A 93 -23.61 30.18 -7.70
CA LEU A 93 -22.77 28.98 -7.58
C LEU A 93 -21.77 29.15 -6.42
N ALA A 94 -21.66 28.15 -5.59
CA ALA A 94 -20.67 28.11 -4.54
C ALA A 94 -20.01 26.74 -4.50
N GLU A 95 -18.72 26.69 -4.25
CA GLU A 95 -17.95 25.47 -4.14
C GLU A 95 -18.31 24.74 -2.82
N LEU A 96 -18.40 23.41 -2.86
CA LEU A 96 -18.88 22.57 -1.76
C LEU A 96 -18.10 22.78 -0.46
N SER A 97 -16.76 22.94 -0.53
CA SER A 97 -15.95 23.16 0.67
C SER A 97 -16.24 24.48 1.37
N SER A 98 -16.71 25.49 0.63
CA SER A 98 -17.11 26.78 1.22
C SER A 98 -18.44 26.70 1.96
N LEU A 99 -19.28 25.72 1.62
CA LEU A 99 -20.62 25.54 2.18
C LEU A 99 -20.67 24.49 3.30
N SER A 100 -19.74 23.53 3.32
CA SER A 100 -19.72 22.43 4.28
C SER A 100 -18.47 22.46 5.15
N PRO A 101 -18.60 22.73 6.47
CA PRO A 101 -17.46 22.68 7.40
C PRO A 101 -16.80 21.30 7.46
N ILE A 102 -17.57 20.22 7.22
CA ILE A 102 -17.04 18.85 7.19
C ILE A 102 -16.10 18.69 5.98
N VAL A 103 -16.56 19.10 4.79
CA VAL A 103 -15.74 19.04 3.58
C VAL A 103 -14.52 19.95 3.71
N GLN A 104 -14.70 21.13 4.31
CA GLN A 104 -13.59 22.04 4.60
C GLN A 104 -12.55 21.41 5.53
N SER A 105 -12.97 20.62 6.54
CA SER A 105 -12.05 19.95 7.45
C SER A 105 -11.28 18.80 6.80
N LEU A 106 -11.86 18.15 5.79
CA LEU A 106 -11.19 17.12 4.98
C LEU A 106 -10.20 17.73 3.99
N ALA A 107 -10.43 18.98 3.67
CA ALA A 107 -9.65 19.76 2.74
C ALA A 107 -8.21 19.93 3.27
N GLY A 108 -7.22 19.41 2.53
CA GLY A 108 -5.80 19.48 2.91
C GLY A 108 -5.33 18.41 3.89
N SER A 109 -6.21 17.56 4.43
CA SER A 109 -5.78 16.39 5.16
C SER A 109 -5.27 15.34 4.16
N ARG A 110 -3.95 15.18 4.11
CA ARG A 110 -3.32 14.11 3.35
C ARG A 110 -3.42 12.82 4.17
N HIS A 111 -4.41 12.00 3.86
CA HIS A 111 -4.46 10.64 4.35
C HIS A 111 -3.84 9.72 3.30
N GLY A 112 -2.65 9.24 3.58
CA GLY A 112 -1.97 8.30 2.71
C GLY A 112 -1.40 7.17 3.55
N ASP A 113 -1.87 5.96 3.31
CA ASP A 113 -1.25 4.76 3.85
C ASP A 113 -0.12 4.33 2.92
N ASN A 114 1.12 4.66 3.28
CA ASN A 114 2.25 4.03 2.63
C ASN A 114 2.29 2.57 3.05
N ARG A 115 2.29 1.65 2.08
CA ARG A 115 2.32 0.21 2.34
C ARG A 115 3.53 -0.44 1.71
N PHE A 116 4.19 -1.28 2.49
CA PHE A 116 5.23 -2.18 2.02
C PHE A 116 4.69 -3.61 1.99
N TYR A 117 4.84 -4.27 0.83
CA TYR A 117 4.38 -5.64 0.60
C TYR A 117 5.56 -6.59 0.55
N PHE A 118 5.40 -7.79 1.13
CA PHE A 118 6.45 -8.80 1.23
C PHE A 118 5.87 -10.22 1.29
N PRO A 119 6.68 -11.28 0.98
CA PRO A 119 6.22 -12.67 1.05
C PRO A 119 5.96 -13.10 2.49
N LYS A 120 4.88 -13.86 2.70
CA LYS A 120 4.53 -14.41 4.03
C LYS A 120 5.65 -15.28 4.62
N GLU A 121 6.44 -15.89 3.78
CA GLU A 121 7.59 -16.76 4.15
C GLU A 121 8.62 -16.01 4.99
N MET A 122 8.77 -14.71 4.80
CA MET A 122 9.58 -13.86 5.67
C MET A 122 9.26 -14.02 7.15
N LEU A 123 8.00 -14.31 7.47
CA LEU A 123 7.51 -14.43 8.84
C LEU A 123 7.78 -15.79 9.49
N LYS A 124 8.28 -16.77 8.73
CA LYS A 124 8.46 -18.16 9.21
C LYS A 124 9.89 -18.52 9.58
N GLN A 125 10.88 -17.73 9.24
CA GLN A 125 12.29 -18.03 9.48
C GLN A 125 12.75 -17.51 10.84
N ASN A 126 13.04 -18.43 11.76
CA ASN A 126 12.93 -18.26 13.19
C ASN A 126 14.08 -17.58 13.97
N SER A 127 15.24 -17.29 13.43
CA SER A 127 16.33 -16.79 14.28
C SER A 127 16.84 -15.38 13.94
N ILE A 128 17.01 -15.08 12.67
CA ILE A 128 17.41 -13.74 12.19
C ILE A 128 16.19 -12.82 12.19
N PHE A 129 15.02 -13.39 11.96
CA PHE A 129 13.76 -12.71 11.84
C PHE A 129 13.24 -12.13 13.16
N THR A 130 13.50 -12.76 14.30
CA THR A 130 13.03 -12.25 15.60
C THR A 130 13.63 -10.88 15.92
N SER A 131 14.91 -10.66 15.59
CA SER A 131 15.55 -9.35 15.79
C SER A 131 15.01 -8.29 14.82
N ILE A 132 14.73 -8.68 13.58
CA ILE A 132 14.13 -7.78 12.58
C ILE A 132 12.69 -7.47 12.95
N ILE A 133 11.87 -8.45 13.32
CA ILE A 133 10.50 -8.23 13.82
C ILE A 133 10.50 -7.30 15.04
N GLN A 134 11.44 -7.44 15.95
CA GLN A 134 11.52 -6.55 17.11
C GLN A 134 11.84 -5.11 16.71
N GLN A 135 12.69 -4.90 15.72
CA GLN A 135 12.96 -3.57 15.17
C GLN A 135 11.75 -2.97 14.46
N PHE A 136 10.90 -3.81 13.86
CA PHE A 136 9.69 -3.41 13.13
C PHE A 136 8.39 -3.69 13.87
N SER A 137 8.45 -4.08 15.14
CA SER A 137 7.25 -4.40 15.94
C SER A 137 6.24 -3.27 15.91
N HIS A 138 6.70 -2.02 15.95
CA HIS A 138 5.84 -0.85 15.85
C HIS A 138 5.08 -0.74 14.51
N LEU A 139 5.67 -1.21 13.39
CA LEU A 139 5.00 -1.23 12.08
C LEU A 139 4.01 -2.38 11.98
N ILE A 140 4.34 -3.52 12.60
CA ILE A 140 3.53 -4.74 12.54
C ILE A 140 2.34 -4.63 13.51
N GLU A 141 2.52 -4.07 14.70
CA GLU A 141 1.47 -3.89 15.71
C GLU A 141 0.37 -2.93 15.25
N ASN A 142 0.73 -1.89 14.51
CA ASN A 142 -0.24 -0.93 13.99
C ASN A 142 -1.16 -1.51 12.89
N ASP A 143 -0.79 -2.63 12.26
CA ASP A 143 -1.53 -3.19 11.12
C ASP A 143 -2.45 -4.37 11.50
N HIS A 144 -2.79 -4.57 12.79
CA HIS A 144 -3.57 -5.72 13.28
C HIS A 144 -3.00 -7.09 12.81
N PHE A 145 -1.69 -7.14 12.62
CA PHE A 145 -1.02 -8.33 12.17
C PHE A 145 -0.89 -9.33 13.32
N THR A 146 -1.68 -10.38 13.33
CA THR A 146 -1.44 -11.55 14.18
C THR A 146 -0.55 -12.52 13.42
N PRO A 147 0.68 -12.80 13.89
CA PRO A 147 1.44 -13.92 13.35
C PRO A 147 0.62 -15.20 13.58
N ASP A 148 0.53 -16.06 12.55
CA ASP A 148 -0.14 -17.34 12.67
C ASP A 148 0.45 -18.11 13.86
N LYS A 149 -0.27 -18.16 14.98
CA LYS A 149 0.05 -19.09 16.07
C LYS A 149 -0.23 -20.50 15.55
N LYS A 150 0.82 -21.27 15.42
CA LYS A 150 0.66 -22.74 15.36
C LYS A 150 0.39 -23.28 16.75
#